data_46ecd9da81bc2bffd905b44eb457bfdd
#
_entry.id   46ecd9da81bc2bffd905b44eb457bfdd
#
_cell.length_a   1.000
_cell.length_b   1.000
_cell.length_c   1.000
_cell.angle_alpha   90.00
_cell.angle_beta   90.00
_cell.angle_gamma   90.00
#
_symmetry.space_group_name_H-M   'P 1'
#
loop_
_entity.id
_entity.type
_entity.pdbx_description
1 polymer ?
#
loop_
_entity_poly.entity_id
_entity_poly.type
_entity_poly.pdbx_seq_one_letter_code
_entity_poly.pdbx_strand_id
1 'polypeptide(L)'
;AGPAIVFSFILAAIVCAFSALCYSELSSSIPVAGSAYTYSYVIFGELIAWIIGWSLLLEYGLAVAAVATGWSAYFQSLVEGFGIHVPQALSGPFSPANGTYINFPAIIIILLLASFLSLGMKESNRLNKIMVFIKLGIILLFILVGMFYVKPDNWQPFMPFGFGGILSGAALVIFAYLGFDAVSSAAEEVKNPQRNMPIGIIGTLVICTILYVAVLAPRSPTSS
;
A
#
# COMPACT_ATOMS: atom_id res chain seq x y z
N ALA A 1 -4.90 11.77 -14.85
CA ALA A 1 -3.85 11.37 -15.82
C ALA A 1 -4.43 10.62 -17.03
N GLY A 2 -5.65 10.04 -16.93
CA GLY A 2 -6.21 9.19 -17.97
C GLY A 2 -5.39 7.91 -18.18
N PRO A 3 -5.33 7.34 -19.41
CA PRO A 3 -4.51 6.16 -19.69
C PRO A 3 -3.03 6.37 -19.39
N ALA A 4 -2.51 7.60 -19.46
CA ALA A 4 -1.14 7.95 -19.12
C ALA A 4 -0.79 7.77 -17.63
N ILE A 5 -1.72 7.32 -16.79
CA ILE A 5 -1.46 6.98 -15.36
C ILE A 5 -0.37 5.91 -15.21
N VAL A 6 -0.13 5.09 -16.23
CA VAL A 6 1.00 4.15 -16.27
C VAL A 6 2.33 4.87 -16.08
N PHE A 7 2.52 6.03 -16.72
CA PHE A 7 3.71 6.85 -16.53
C PHE A 7 3.79 7.45 -15.13
N SER A 8 2.65 7.76 -14.51
CA SER A 8 2.60 8.20 -13.10
C SER A 8 3.12 7.11 -12.16
N PHE A 9 2.74 5.85 -12.37
CA PHE A 9 3.24 4.72 -11.58
C PHE A 9 4.74 4.47 -11.83
N ILE A 10 5.21 4.55 -13.07
CA ILE A 10 6.64 4.39 -13.39
C ILE A 10 7.45 5.52 -12.75
N LEU A 11 6.97 6.76 -12.83
CA LEU A 11 7.66 7.90 -12.20
C LEU A 11 7.71 7.76 -10.68
N ALA A 12 6.60 7.38 -10.04
CA ALA A 12 6.56 7.11 -8.61
C ALA A 12 7.52 5.96 -8.23
N ALA A 13 7.58 4.89 -9.03
CA ALA A 13 8.51 3.79 -8.82
C ALA A 13 9.97 4.24 -8.88
N ILE A 14 10.34 5.12 -9.81
CA ILE A 14 11.70 5.67 -9.93
C ILE A 14 12.05 6.47 -8.67
N VAL A 15 11.14 7.33 -8.19
CA VAL A 15 11.34 8.09 -6.95
C VAL A 15 11.51 7.16 -5.76
N CYS A 16 10.63 6.16 -5.62
CA CYS A 16 10.73 5.16 -4.57
C CYS A 16 12.00 4.30 -4.66
N ALA A 17 12.52 4.08 -5.88
CA ALA A 17 13.74 3.29 -6.07
C ALA A 17 14.96 3.94 -5.41
N PHE A 18 15.09 5.27 -5.46
CA PHE A 18 16.17 5.97 -4.76
C PHE A 18 16.11 5.75 -3.25
N SER A 19 14.91 5.87 -2.66
CA SER A 19 14.70 5.59 -1.24
C SER A 19 14.96 4.11 -0.93
N ALA A 20 14.47 3.18 -1.77
CA ALA A 20 14.66 1.75 -1.59
C ALA A 20 16.14 1.34 -1.63
N LEU A 21 16.97 1.98 -2.46
CA LEU A 21 18.41 1.76 -2.48
C LEU A 21 19.06 2.20 -1.17
N CYS A 22 18.70 3.37 -0.63
CA CYS A 22 19.20 3.84 0.67
C CYS A 22 18.79 2.89 1.80
N TYR A 23 17.53 2.48 1.83
CA TYR A 23 17.04 1.50 2.82
C TYR A 23 17.73 0.13 2.69
N SER A 24 18.00 -0.28 1.48
CA SER A 24 18.70 -1.53 1.16
C SER A 24 20.13 -1.53 1.72
N GLU A 25 20.86 -0.43 1.53
CA GLU A 25 22.21 -0.25 2.06
C GLU A 25 22.21 -0.19 3.59
N LEU A 26 21.35 0.64 4.18
CA LEU A 26 21.25 0.81 5.62
C LEU A 26 20.82 -0.49 6.32
N SER A 27 19.82 -1.19 5.79
CA SER A 27 19.34 -2.46 6.37
C SER A 27 20.34 -3.61 6.28
N SER A 28 21.23 -3.57 5.27
CA SER A 28 22.31 -4.55 5.15
C SER A 28 23.47 -4.26 6.11
N SER A 29 23.71 -2.97 6.39
CA SER A 29 24.80 -2.51 7.28
C SER A 29 24.39 -2.54 8.75
N ILE A 30 23.13 -2.22 9.04
CA ILE A 30 22.56 -2.17 10.39
C ILE A 30 21.32 -3.08 10.42
N PRO A 31 21.50 -4.41 10.53
CA PRO A 31 20.39 -5.37 10.46
C PRO A 31 19.64 -5.46 11.80
N VAL A 32 19.12 -4.35 12.27
CA VAL A 32 18.34 -4.20 13.50
C VAL A 32 16.93 -3.75 13.16
N ALA A 33 15.95 -4.25 13.88
CA ALA A 33 14.56 -3.80 13.75
C ALA A 33 14.42 -2.32 14.13
N GLY A 34 13.47 -1.63 13.51
CA GLY A 34 13.17 -0.22 13.80
C GLY A 34 13.27 0.70 12.59
N SER A 35 13.67 0.18 11.41
CA SER A 35 13.64 0.93 10.15
C SER A 35 14.38 2.28 10.26
N ALA A 36 13.82 3.36 9.70
CA ALA A 36 14.42 4.69 9.69
C ALA A 36 14.70 5.25 11.09
N TYR A 37 13.94 4.84 12.13
CA TYR A 37 14.23 5.23 13.51
C TYR A 37 15.62 4.77 13.93
N THR A 38 15.92 3.49 13.77
CA THR A 38 17.22 2.92 14.17
C THR A 38 18.37 3.50 13.36
N TYR A 39 18.20 3.67 12.05
CA TYR A 39 19.23 4.26 11.19
C TYR A 39 19.52 5.70 11.60
N SER A 40 18.48 6.46 11.90
CA SER A 40 18.63 7.84 12.34
C SER A 40 19.28 7.93 13.73
N TYR A 41 18.98 6.99 14.62
CA TYR A 41 19.60 6.94 15.93
C TYR A 41 21.10 6.72 15.85
N VAL A 42 21.53 5.81 14.98
CA VAL A 42 22.97 5.50 14.80
C VAL A 42 23.72 6.64 14.12
N ILE A 43 23.09 7.33 13.16
CA ILE A 43 23.75 8.33 12.32
C ILE A 43 23.66 9.74 12.92
N PHE A 44 22.49 10.14 13.42
CA PHE A 44 22.19 11.52 13.83
C PHE A 44 21.97 11.69 15.34
N GLY A 45 21.89 10.57 16.07
CA GLY A 45 21.66 10.56 17.51
C GLY A 45 20.17 10.61 17.90
N GLU A 46 19.96 10.71 19.23
CA GLU A 46 18.67 10.44 19.88
C GLU A 46 17.56 11.44 19.48
N LEU A 47 17.86 12.73 19.43
CA LEU A 47 16.85 13.77 19.17
C LEU A 47 16.20 13.61 17.79
N ILE A 48 17.03 13.43 16.75
CA ILE A 48 16.55 13.27 15.38
C ILE A 48 15.82 11.95 15.22
N ALA A 49 16.33 10.87 15.82
CA ALA A 49 15.67 9.58 15.85
C ALA A 49 14.29 9.66 16.51
N TRP A 50 14.15 10.39 17.60
CA TRP A 50 12.87 10.57 18.28
C TRP A 50 11.83 11.28 17.38
N ILE A 51 12.24 12.34 16.68
CA ILE A 51 11.35 13.05 15.73
C ILE A 51 10.92 12.12 14.61
N ILE A 52 11.85 11.35 14.03
CA ILE A 52 11.56 10.41 12.95
C ILE A 52 10.67 9.27 13.45
N GLY A 53 10.89 8.77 14.67
CA GLY A 53 10.04 7.74 15.28
C GLY A 53 8.58 8.18 15.39
N TRP A 54 8.33 9.41 15.86
CA TRP A 54 6.97 9.97 15.89
C TRP A 54 6.38 10.17 14.51
N SER A 55 7.18 10.57 13.53
CA SER A 55 6.73 10.71 12.14
C SER A 55 6.32 9.35 11.55
N LEU A 56 7.08 8.28 11.81
CA LEU A 56 6.75 6.91 11.38
C LEU A 56 5.47 6.40 12.05
N LEU A 57 5.28 6.65 13.34
CA LEU A 57 4.05 6.27 14.04
C LEU A 57 2.82 6.97 13.42
N LEU A 58 2.95 8.25 13.09
CA LEU A 58 1.89 9.00 12.43
C LEU A 58 1.63 8.46 11.02
N GLU A 59 2.68 8.23 10.24
CA GLU A 59 2.59 7.72 8.87
C GLU A 59 1.88 6.36 8.82
N TYR A 60 2.35 5.39 9.60
CA TYR A 60 1.74 4.07 9.63
C TYR A 60 0.33 4.08 10.23
N GLY A 61 0.09 4.89 11.25
CA GLY A 61 -1.24 5.05 11.83
C GLY A 61 -2.26 5.60 10.83
N LEU A 62 -1.88 6.64 10.06
CA LEU A 62 -2.73 7.19 9.00
C LEU A 62 -2.91 6.21 7.85
N ALA A 63 -1.88 5.47 7.46
CA ALA A 63 -1.96 4.44 6.43
C ALA A 63 -2.94 3.33 6.82
N VAL A 64 -2.87 2.83 8.05
CA VAL A 64 -3.81 1.81 8.57
C VAL A 64 -5.24 2.35 8.57
N ALA A 65 -5.47 3.58 9.02
CA ALA A 65 -6.79 4.21 9.02
C ALA A 65 -7.35 4.37 7.59
N ALA A 66 -6.53 4.82 6.64
CA ALA A 66 -6.93 4.97 5.25
C ALA A 66 -7.29 3.63 4.59
N VAL A 67 -6.47 2.60 4.81
CA VAL A 67 -6.74 1.25 4.27
C VAL A 67 -8.00 0.63 4.91
N ALA A 68 -8.18 0.79 6.23
CA ALA A 68 -9.35 0.26 6.92
C ALA A 68 -10.65 0.95 6.47
N THR A 69 -10.63 2.26 6.22
CA THR A 69 -11.79 2.98 5.66
C THR A 69 -12.09 2.54 4.23
N GLY A 70 -11.07 2.34 3.39
CA GLY A 70 -11.23 1.80 2.05
C GLY A 70 -11.83 0.38 2.08
N TRP A 71 -11.31 -0.49 2.94
CA TRP A 71 -11.85 -1.83 3.14
C TRP A 71 -13.32 -1.79 3.60
N SER A 72 -13.63 -0.90 4.54
CA SER A 72 -15.01 -0.73 5.03
C SER A 72 -15.99 -0.37 3.90
N ALA A 73 -15.61 0.49 2.96
CA ALA A 73 -16.44 0.85 1.83
C ALA A 73 -16.74 -0.37 0.93
N TYR A 74 -15.72 -1.17 0.61
CA TYR A 74 -15.91 -2.42 -0.16
C TYR A 74 -16.75 -3.45 0.59
N PHE A 75 -16.54 -3.59 1.89
CA PHE A 75 -17.32 -4.48 2.74
C PHE A 75 -18.79 -4.07 2.76
N GLN A 76 -19.09 -2.79 2.90
CA GLN A 76 -20.47 -2.28 2.87
C GLN A 76 -21.13 -2.55 1.52
N SER A 77 -20.45 -2.27 0.40
CA SER A 77 -20.97 -2.60 -0.92
C SER A 77 -21.25 -4.10 -1.10
N LEU A 78 -20.43 -4.95 -0.50
CA LEU A 78 -20.62 -6.40 -0.55
C LEU A 78 -21.88 -6.82 0.23
N VAL A 79 -22.06 -6.34 1.47
CA VAL A 79 -23.20 -6.72 2.30
C VAL A 79 -24.52 -6.12 1.81
N GLU A 80 -24.47 -4.94 1.18
CA GLU A 80 -25.62 -4.35 0.49
C GLU A 80 -26.12 -5.25 -0.67
N GLY A 81 -25.21 -5.91 -1.38
CA GLY A 81 -25.56 -6.92 -2.38
C GLY A 81 -26.36 -8.11 -1.83
N PHE A 82 -26.26 -8.39 -0.52
CA PHE A 82 -27.05 -9.38 0.19
C PHE A 82 -28.31 -8.81 0.88
N GLY A 83 -28.62 -7.52 0.65
CA GLY A 83 -29.78 -6.83 1.27
C GLY A 83 -29.55 -6.37 2.69
N ILE A 84 -28.33 -6.39 3.20
CA ILE A 84 -27.98 -5.93 4.55
C ILE A 84 -27.45 -4.50 4.45
N HIS A 85 -28.15 -3.55 5.04
CA HIS A 85 -27.73 -2.15 5.06
C HIS A 85 -27.09 -1.79 6.39
N VAL A 86 -25.86 -1.30 6.36
CA VAL A 86 -25.22 -0.72 7.53
C VAL A 86 -25.88 0.63 7.84
N PRO A 87 -26.33 0.90 9.09
CA PRO A 87 -26.91 2.19 9.45
C PRO A 87 -25.96 3.34 9.08
N GLN A 88 -26.49 4.40 8.48
CA GLN A 88 -25.71 5.54 8.02
C GLN A 88 -24.81 6.14 9.10
N ALA A 89 -25.30 6.19 10.33
CA ALA A 89 -24.53 6.66 11.49
C ALA A 89 -23.22 5.88 11.74
N LEU A 90 -23.14 4.60 11.30
CA LEU A 90 -22.03 3.66 11.51
C LEU A 90 -21.23 3.36 10.25
N SER A 91 -21.56 4.00 9.12
CA SER A 91 -21.04 3.63 7.81
C SER A 91 -19.79 4.41 7.36
N GLY A 92 -19.40 5.46 8.08
CA GLY A 92 -18.33 6.32 7.60
C GLY A 92 -17.63 7.13 8.68
N PRO A 93 -16.59 7.89 8.29
CA PRO A 93 -15.86 8.78 9.18
C PRO A 93 -16.78 9.86 9.74
N PHE A 94 -16.35 10.49 10.83
CA PHE A 94 -17.11 11.54 11.49
C PHE A 94 -17.42 12.70 10.54
N SER A 95 -18.68 12.79 10.11
CA SER A 95 -19.21 13.86 9.25
C SER A 95 -20.68 14.08 9.59
N PRO A 96 -20.98 14.95 10.58
CA PRO A 96 -22.37 15.24 11.00
C PRO A 96 -23.22 15.76 9.85
N ALA A 97 -22.65 16.49 8.90
CA ALA A 97 -23.35 16.98 7.71
C ALA A 97 -23.90 15.86 6.82
N ASN A 98 -23.21 14.71 6.81
CA ASN A 98 -23.61 13.50 6.07
C ASN A 98 -24.31 12.47 6.94
N GLY A 99 -24.59 12.75 8.23
CA GLY A 99 -25.20 11.83 9.17
C GLY A 99 -24.36 10.64 9.57
N THR A 100 -23.03 10.67 9.31
CA THR A 100 -22.08 9.63 9.70
C THR A 100 -21.31 10.04 10.95
N TYR A 101 -21.14 9.14 11.90
CA TYR A 101 -20.46 9.41 13.16
C TYR A 101 -19.29 8.50 13.42
N ILE A 102 -19.39 7.22 13.05
CA ILE A 102 -18.38 6.20 13.32
C ILE A 102 -18.30 5.24 12.14
N ASN A 103 -17.09 4.87 11.73
CA ASN A 103 -16.90 3.80 10.75
C ASN A 103 -16.74 2.45 11.49
N PHE A 104 -17.87 1.84 11.85
CA PHE A 104 -17.88 0.62 12.65
C PHE A 104 -17.21 -0.58 11.97
N PRO A 105 -17.42 -0.87 10.66
CA PRO A 105 -16.71 -1.94 9.98
C PRO A 105 -15.18 -1.74 9.97
N ALA A 106 -14.69 -0.50 9.83
CA ALA A 106 -13.26 -0.20 9.89
C ALA A 106 -12.68 -0.48 11.28
N ILE A 107 -13.41 -0.17 12.35
CA ILE A 107 -12.97 -0.48 13.72
C ILE A 107 -12.89 -1.99 13.92
N ILE A 108 -13.91 -2.72 13.49
CA ILE A 108 -13.93 -4.19 13.63
C ILE A 108 -12.73 -4.84 12.96
N ILE A 109 -12.43 -4.48 11.72
CA ILE A 109 -11.31 -5.10 11.00
C ILE A 109 -9.97 -4.78 11.67
N ILE A 110 -9.77 -3.55 12.15
CA ILE A 110 -8.55 -3.17 12.88
C ILE A 110 -8.40 -4.00 14.16
N LEU A 111 -9.46 -4.09 14.97
CA LEU A 111 -9.45 -4.87 16.22
C LEU A 111 -9.23 -6.36 15.97
N LEU A 112 -9.85 -6.90 14.93
CA LEU A 112 -9.67 -8.28 14.52
C LEU A 112 -8.22 -8.55 14.12
N LEU A 113 -7.63 -7.73 13.28
CA LEU A 113 -6.23 -7.88 12.87
C LEU A 113 -5.26 -7.67 14.04
N ALA A 114 -5.51 -6.67 14.91
CA ALA A 114 -4.72 -6.46 16.12
C ALA A 114 -4.76 -7.67 17.05
N SER A 115 -5.93 -8.30 17.22
CA SER A 115 -6.10 -9.52 18.00
C SER A 115 -5.30 -10.69 17.40
N PHE A 116 -5.29 -10.84 16.07
CA PHE A 116 -4.47 -11.86 15.40
C PHE A 116 -2.98 -11.60 15.58
N LEU A 117 -2.54 -10.34 15.47
CA LEU A 117 -1.14 -9.97 15.68
C LEU A 117 -0.68 -10.25 17.11
N SER A 118 -1.57 -10.13 18.10
CA SER A 118 -1.26 -10.42 19.51
C SER A 118 -1.07 -11.91 19.82
N LEU A 119 -1.50 -12.82 18.94
CA LEU A 119 -1.33 -14.27 19.10
C LEU A 119 0.12 -14.75 18.89
N GLY A 120 0.98 -13.89 18.34
CA GLY A 120 2.40 -14.16 18.16
C GLY A 120 2.87 -14.15 16.70
N MET A 121 4.21 -14.07 16.55
CA MET A 121 4.86 -13.86 15.26
C MET A 121 4.67 -15.03 14.28
N LYS A 122 4.61 -16.26 14.75
CA LYS A 122 4.49 -17.43 13.86
C LYS A 122 3.13 -17.49 13.17
N GLU A 123 2.06 -17.28 13.93
CA GLU A 123 0.69 -17.29 13.45
C GLU A 123 0.45 -16.09 12.52
N SER A 124 0.95 -14.92 12.91
CA SER A 124 0.90 -13.71 12.12
C SER A 124 1.59 -13.89 10.76
N ASN A 125 2.80 -14.43 10.74
CA ASN A 125 3.54 -14.68 9.50
C ASN A 125 2.86 -15.72 8.60
N ARG A 126 2.22 -16.75 9.18
CA ARG A 126 1.46 -17.75 8.42
C ARG A 126 0.23 -17.12 7.77
N LEU A 127 -0.53 -16.33 8.54
CA LEU A 127 -1.69 -15.61 8.03
C LEU A 127 -1.30 -14.65 6.90
N ASN A 128 -0.24 -13.87 7.12
CA ASN A 128 0.26 -12.94 6.12
C ASN A 128 0.64 -13.63 4.80
N LYS A 129 1.34 -14.77 4.88
CA LYS A 129 1.67 -15.57 3.68
C LYS A 129 0.41 -16.00 2.92
N ILE A 130 -0.61 -16.52 3.61
CA ILE A 130 -1.87 -16.96 2.99
C ILE A 130 -2.55 -15.76 2.31
N MET A 131 -2.64 -14.61 3.00
CA MET A 131 -3.24 -13.39 2.45
C MET A 131 -2.50 -12.88 1.21
N VAL A 132 -1.15 -12.93 1.23
CA VAL A 132 -0.33 -12.55 0.06
C VAL A 132 -0.60 -13.47 -1.13
N PHE A 133 -0.67 -14.80 -0.93
CA PHE A 133 -0.98 -15.72 -2.02
C PHE A 133 -2.38 -15.51 -2.60
N ILE A 134 -3.38 -15.31 -1.74
CA ILE A 134 -4.75 -15.01 -2.19
C ILE A 134 -4.77 -13.71 -2.99
N LYS A 135 -4.14 -12.65 -2.46
CA LYS A 135 -4.05 -11.34 -3.12
C LYS A 135 -3.39 -11.43 -4.50
N LEU A 136 -2.25 -12.13 -4.59
CA LEU A 136 -1.56 -12.33 -5.86
C LEU A 136 -2.41 -13.14 -6.84
N GLY A 137 -3.09 -14.19 -6.38
CA GLY A 137 -4.01 -14.99 -7.19
C GLY A 137 -5.15 -14.14 -7.77
N ILE A 138 -5.76 -13.28 -6.95
CA ILE A 138 -6.83 -12.37 -7.40
C ILE A 138 -6.30 -11.35 -8.40
N ILE A 139 -5.12 -10.76 -8.16
CA ILE A 139 -4.51 -9.79 -9.08
C ILE A 139 -4.19 -10.45 -10.42
N LEU A 140 -3.59 -11.63 -10.43
CA LEU A 140 -3.29 -12.37 -11.66
C LEU A 140 -4.55 -12.75 -12.42
N LEU A 141 -5.58 -13.22 -11.72
CA LEU A 141 -6.89 -13.51 -12.32
C LEU A 141 -7.50 -12.25 -12.95
N PHE A 142 -7.45 -11.11 -12.26
CA PHE A 142 -7.92 -9.84 -12.79
C PHE A 142 -7.16 -9.43 -14.05
N ILE A 143 -5.83 -9.57 -14.07
CA ILE A 143 -5.00 -9.26 -15.24
C ILE A 143 -5.36 -10.20 -16.40
N LEU A 144 -5.43 -11.51 -16.15
CA LEU A 144 -5.75 -12.50 -17.18
C LEU A 144 -7.13 -12.26 -17.80
N VAL A 145 -8.15 -12.11 -16.98
CA VAL A 145 -9.51 -11.82 -17.46
C VAL A 145 -9.55 -10.47 -18.16
N GLY A 146 -8.93 -9.44 -17.56
CA GLY A 146 -8.92 -8.09 -18.11
C GLY A 146 -8.27 -7.99 -19.50
N MET A 147 -7.24 -8.79 -19.76
CA MET A 147 -6.57 -8.82 -21.07
C MET A 147 -7.50 -9.20 -22.23
N PHE A 148 -8.53 -10.02 -21.99
CA PHE A 148 -9.52 -10.39 -23.00
C PHE A 148 -10.52 -9.27 -23.32
N TYR A 149 -10.62 -8.26 -22.44
CA TYR A 149 -11.55 -7.13 -22.59
C TYR A 149 -10.87 -5.82 -22.97
N VAL A 150 -9.57 -5.84 -23.27
CA VAL A 150 -8.83 -4.65 -23.71
C VAL A 150 -9.35 -4.20 -25.08
N LYS A 151 -9.84 -2.95 -25.12
CA LYS A 151 -10.21 -2.26 -26.36
C LYS A 151 -9.21 -1.15 -26.61
N PRO A 152 -8.42 -1.16 -27.71
CA PRO A 152 -7.42 -0.12 -28.01
C PRO A 152 -8.01 1.28 -28.08
N ASP A 153 -9.27 1.41 -28.50
CA ASP A 153 -9.96 2.70 -28.59
C ASP A 153 -10.12 3.42 -27.26
N ASN A 154 -10.08 2.67 -26.16
CA ASN A 154 -10.15 3.21 -24.79
C ASN A 154 -8.88 3.97 -24.37
N TRP A 155 -7.83 3.95 -25.17
CA TRP A 155 -6.57 4.63 -24.89
C TRP A 155 -6.50 6.03 -25.54
N GLN A 156 -7.56 6.48 -26.17
CA GLN A 156 -7.66 7.80 -26.79
C GLN A 156 -8.67 8.70 -26.06
N PRO A 157 -8.28 9.94 -25.67
CA PRO A 157 -6.94 10.52 -25.74
C PRO A 157 -6.01 9.96 -24.65
N PHE A 158 -4.77 9.62 -25.02
CA PHE A 158 -3.82 8.97 -24.11
C PHE A 158 -3.40 9.89 -22.95
N MET A 159 -3.24 11.17 -23.19
CA MET A 159 -2.82 12.19 -22.22
C MET A 159 -3.82 13.36 -22.14
N PRO A 160 -5.05 13.16 -21.65
CA PRO A 160 -6.08 14.20 -21.66
C PRO A 160 -5.72 15.41 -20.80
N PHE A 161 -4.89 15.25 -19.78
CA PHE A 161 -4.48 16.30 -18.83
C PHE A 161 -2.99 16.69 -18.99
N GLY A 162 -2.35 16.28 -20.08
CA GLY A 162 -0.94 16.60 -20.35
C GLY A 162 0.03 16.10 -19.28
N PHE A 163 1.22 16.70 -19.27
CA PHE A 163 2.30 16.32 -18.33
C PHE A 163 1.96 16.65 -16.87
N GLY A 164 1.21 17.74 -16.63
CA GLY A 164 0.75 18.11 -15.29
C GLY A 164 -0.14 17.03 -14.65
N GLY A 165 -0.99 16.38 -15.47
CA GLY A 165 -1.80 15.25 -15.02
C GLY A 165 -0.97 14.02 -14.63
N ILE A 166 0.16 13.76 -15.30
CA ILE A 166 1.08 12.67 -14.94
C ILE A 166 1.78 12.96 -13.61
N LEU A 167 2.28 14.19 -13.42
CA LEU A 167 2.95 14.59 -12.18
C LEU A 167 1.99 14.56 -10.98
N SER A 168 0.81 15.13 -11.13
CA SER A 168 -0.23 15.05 -10.08
C SER A 168 -0.64 13.61 -9.79
N GLY A 169 -0.77 12.79 -10.83
CA GLY A 169 -1.01 11.36 -10.70
C GLY A 169 0.12 10.66 -9.94
N ALA A 170 1.38 10.95 -10.26
CA ALA A 170 2.54 10.37 -9.58
C ALA A 170 2.55 10.71 -8.08
N ALA A 171 2.25 11.97 -7.71
CA ALA A 171 2.14 12.39 -6.32
C ALA A 171 1.07 11.63 -5.53
N LEU A 172 -0.05 11.30 -6.18
CA LEU A 172 -1.12 10.52 -5.55
C LEU A 172 -0.79 9.02 -5.45
N VAL A 173 -0.23 8.44 -6.52
CA VAL A 173 0.03 7.00 -6.55
C VAL A 173 1.29 6.60 -5.77
N ILE A 174 2.12 7.54 -5.33
CA ILE A 174 3.27 7.25 -4.45
C ILE A 174 2.82 6.55 -3.16
N PHE A 175 1.60 6.87 -2.69
CA PHE A 175 0.98 6.20 -1.56
C PHE A 175 0.83 4.67 -1.75
N ALA A 176 0.66 4.21 -3.00
CA ALA A 176 0.56 2.79 -3.32
C ALA A 176 1.91 2.04 -3.17
N TYR A 177 3.01 2.77 -3.12
CA TYR A 177 4.35 2.23 -2.92
C TYR A 177 4.81 2.27 -1.46
N LEU A 178 4.10 2.98 -0.56
CA LEU A 178 4.43 2.99 0.86
C LEU A 178 4.43 1.56 1.43
N GLY A 179 5.39 1.30 2.30
CA GLY A 179 5.54 0.00 2.96
C GLY A 179 6.73 -0.83 2.49
N PHE A 180 7.46 -0.45 1.42
CA PHE A 180 8.73 -1.11 1.08
C PHE A 180 9.79 -0.92 2.19
N ASP A 181 9.72 0.19 2.90
CA ASP A 181 10.53 0.54 4.05
C ASP A 181 10.20 -0.32 5.28
N ALA A 182 8.94 -0.75 5.43
CA ALA A 182 8.52 -1.65 6.50
C ALA A 182 9.19 -3.04 6.41
N VAL A 183 9.68 -3.44 5.23
CA VAL A 183 10.49 -4.66 5.08
C VAL A 183 11.75 -4.57 5.94
N SER A 184 12.33 -3.38 6.09
CA SER A 184 13.53 -3.17 6.89
C SER A 184 13.32 -3.40 8.40
N SER A 185 12.09 -3.28 8.89
CA SER A 185 11.76 -3.59 10.29
C SER A 185 11.85 -5.07 10.64
N ALA A 186 11.80 -5.95 9.63
CA ALA A 186 11.92 -7.40 9.80
C ALA A 186 13.38 -7.91 9.67
N ALA A 187 14.37 -7.02 9.65
CA ALA A 187 15.78 -7.37 9.40
C ALA A 187 16.33 -8.43 10.36
N GLU A 188 15.89 -8.42 11.63
CA GLU A 188 16.32 -9.40 12.65
C GLU A 188 15.80 -10.82 12.39
N GLU A 189 14.70 -10.98 11.65
CA GLU A 189 14.10 -12.27 11.34
C GLU A 189 14.63 -12.88 10.04
N VAL A 190 15.39 -12.11 9.27
CA VAL A 190 15.86 -12.50 7.95
C VAL A 190 17.19 -13.24 8.05
N LYS A 191 17.26 -14.42 7.43
CA LYS A 191 18.53 -15.15 7.29
C LYS A 191 19.45 -14.41 6.33
N ASN A 192 20.73 -14.21 6.71
CA ASN A 192 21.73 -13.47 5.91
C ASN A 192 21.20 -12.09 5.47
N PRO A 193 20.92 -11.18 6.43
CA PRO A 193 20.27 -9.89 6.14
C PRO A 193 21.07 -9.05 5.13
N GLN A 194 22.39 -9.09 5.18
CA GLN A 194 23.27 -8.35 4.26
C GLN A 194 22.96 -8.62 2.77
N ARG A 195 22.52 -9.84 2.43
CA ARG A 195 22.18 -10.22 1.06
C ARG A 195 20.68 -10.18 0.81
N ASN A 196 19.89 -10.68 1.75
CA ASN A 196 18.47 -10.91 1.53
C ASN A 196 17.63 -9.66 1.74
N MET A 197 18.07 -8.69 2.57
CA MET A 197 17.35 -7.44 2.75
C MET A 197 17.34 -6.59 1.47
N PRO A 198 18.49 -6.32 0.80
CA PRO A 198 18.49 -5.63 -0.48
C PRO A 198 17.61 -6.29 -1.53
N ILE A 199 17.70 -7.62 -1.67
CA ILE A 199 16.90 -8.39 -2.62
C ILE A 199 15.40 -8.26 -2.29
N GLY A 200 15.04 -8.33 -1.00
CA GLY A 200 13.66 -8.19 -0.55
C GLY A 200 13.08 -6.81 -0.84
N ILE A 201 13.77 -5.75 -0.48
CA ILE A 201 13.31 -4.37 -0.65
C ILE A 201 13.18 -4.02 -2.14
N ILE A 202 14.25 -4.22 -2.93
CA ILE A 202 14.26 -3.89 -4.36
C ILE A 202 13.31 -4.82 -5.13
N GLY A 203 13.33 -6.12 -4.79
CA GLY A 203 12.45 -7.11 -5.41
C GLY A 203 10.97 -6.79 -5.22
N THR A 204 10.58 -6.40 -4.01
CA THR A 204 9.19 -5.97 -3.72
C THR A 204 8.80 -4.78 -4.59
N LEU A 205 9.64 -3.75 -4.66
CA LEU A 205 9.37 -2.56 -5.46
C LEU A 205 9.19 -2.90 -6.95
N VAL A 206 10.08 -3.72 -7.51
CA VAL A 206 10.03 -4.14 -8.92
C VAL A 206 8.76 -4.96 -9.21
N ILE A 207 8.46 -5.96 -8.37
CA ILE A 207 7.28 -6.82 -8.54
C ILE A 207 6.00 -5.98 -8.43
N CYS A 208 5.90 -5.11 -7.43
CA CYS A 208 4.74 -4.23 -7.28
C CYS A 208 4.57 -3.31 -8.49
N THR A 209 5.65 -2.72 -9.01
CA THR A 209 5.60 -1.87 -10.20
C THR A 209 5.08 -2.63 -11.41
N ILE A 210 5.60 -3.84 -11.67
CA ILE A 210 5.13 -4.69 -12.77
C ILE A 210 3.64 -5.00 -12.63
N LEU A 211 3.20 -5.38 -11.43
CA LEU A 211 1.79 -5.69 -11.18
C LEU A 211 0.89 -4.46 -11.34
N TYR A 212 1.30 -3.29 -10.84
CA TYR A 212 0.52 -2.06 -11.00
C TYR A 212 0.37 -1.68 -12.47
N VAL A 213 1.45 -1.71 -13.24
CA VAL A 213 1.42 -1.44 -14.68
C VAL A 213 0.54 -2.46 -15.40
N ALA A 214 0.66 -3.75 -15.07
CA ALA A 214 -0.13 -4.81 -15.68
C ALA A 214 -1.64 -4.69 -15.38
N VAL A 215 -2.02 -4.28 -14.17
CA VAL A 215 -3.43 -4.04 -13.78
C VAL A 215 -4.02 -2.84 -14.49
N LEU A 216 -3.20 -1.86 -14.86
CA LEU A 216 -3.67 -0.64 -15.53
C LEU A 216 -3.91 -0.86 -17.03
N ALA A 217 -3.21 -1.82 -17.66
CA ALA A 217 -3.33 -2.10 -19.08
C ALA A 217 -4.77 -2.42 -19.54
N PRO A 218 -5.58 -3.22 -18.78
CA PRO A 218 -6.95 -3.57 -19.16
C PRO A 218 -8.01 -2.49 -18.88
N ARG A 219 -7.67 -1.38 -18.23
CA ARG A 219 -8.69 -0.39 -17.84
C ARG A 219 -9.36 0.24 -19.04
N SER A 220 -10.69 0.07 -19.10
CA SER A 220 -11.57 0.94 -19.91
C SER A 220 -11.67 2.32 -19.24
N PRO A 221 -11.81 3.42 -20.00
CA PRO A 221 -12.18 4.69 -19.43
C PRO A 221 -13.54 4.50 -18.74
N THR A 222 -13.58 4.78 -17.43
CA THR A 222 -14.86 4.92 -16.74
C THR A 222 -15.57 6.08 -17.42
N SER A 223 -16.69 5.78 -18.05
CA SER A 223 -17.65 6.79 -18.48
C SER A 223 -17.96 7.69 -17.28
N SER A 224 -17.56 8.94 -17.40
CA SER A 224 -17.99 10.03 -16.52
C SER A 224 -19.50 10.11 -16.45
#